data_ccda130568ca93a6c0a9943e6141ba5c
#
_entry.id   ccda130568ca93a6c0a9943e6141ba5c
#
_cell.length_a   1.000
_cell.length_b   1.000
_cell.length_c   1.000
_cell.angle_alpha   90.00
_cell.angle_beta   90.00
_cell.angle_gamma   90.00
#
_symmetry.space_group_name_H-M   'P 1'
#
loop_
_entity.id
_entity.type
_entity.pdbx_description
1 polymer ?
#
loop_
_entity_poly.entity_id
_entity_poly.type
_entity_poly.pdbx_seq_one_letter_code
_entity_poly.pdbx_strand_id
1 'polypeptide(L)'
;MKFFLTAAIFATIVIASCAPNKYAATNKAYKKQVKSFAKLLREYPVKDSFTTATPWVGTTNFSMRKPSLVVIHHTAQKACDETLRTFTLPRTAVSSHYVICKDGTVHHMLNDLLRGHHAGVSKWGGATDLNSSSVGIEIDNDGYEKFTPDQINSLLTILGHLKRAYNIPQANFVGHADIAPGRKVDPNRNFPWEELAKKGFGYWYDTTSVQVPDNFNAIQALRIIGYNIANEKNAIQSYKIHFVQQDTTKVITGADQKILSDLMKKYQ
;
A
#
# COMPACT_ATOMS: atom_id res chain seq x y z
N MET A 1 2.51 79.95 -5.94
CA MET A 1 2.77 78.79 -6.83
C MET A 1 2.63 77.53 -6.01
N LYS A 2 1.53 76.77 -6.17
CA LYS A 2 1.29 75.50 -5.47
C LYS A 2 1.54 74.40 -6.52
N PHE A 3 2.57 73.56 -6.26
CA PHE A 3 2.83 72.36 -7.05
C PHE A 3 1.98 71.23 -6.56
N PHE A 4 1.07 70.72 -7.37
CA PHE A 4 0.38 69.44 -7.13
C PHE A 4 1.23 68.30 -7.68
N LEU A 5 1.67 67.41 -6.80
CA LEU A 5 2.36 66.17 -7.16
C LEU A 5 1.29 65.09 -7.31
N THR A 6 1.00 64.68 -8.53
CA THR A 6 0.12 63.53 -8.82
C THR A 6 0.94 62.25 -8.77
N ALA A 7 0.72 61.44 -7.74
CA ALA A 7 1.29 60.09 -7.64
C ALA A 7 0.43 59.11 -8.48
N ALA A 8 0.99 58.59 -9.54
CA ALA A 8 0.37 57.51 -10.29
C ALA A 8 0.64 56.17 -9.63
N ILE A 9 -0.41 55.54 -9.09
CA ILE A 9 -0.35 54.19 -8.49
C ILE A 9 -0.46 53.20 -9.68
N PHE A 10 0.64 52.53 -10.02
CA PHE A 10 0.64 51.37 -10.94
C PHE A 10 0.16 50.11 -10.15
N ALA A 11 -1.09 49.72 -10.37
CA ALA A 11 -1.59 48.46 -9.90
C ALA A 11 -1.10 47.33 -10.82
N THR A 12 -0.10 46.57 -10.41
CA THR A 12 0.34 45.34 -11.07
C THR A 12 -0.71 44.26 -10.85
N ILE A 13 -1.53 43.98 -11.85
CA ILE A 13 -2.44 42.82 -11.86
C ILE A 13 -1.58 41.60 -12.07
N VAL A 14 -1.34 40.85 -11.00
CA VAL A 14 -0.77 39.49 -11.08
C VAL A 14 -1.85 38.56 -11.63
N ILE A 15 -1.81 38.30 -12.94
CA ILE A 15 -2.63 37.26 -13.56
C ILE A 15 -2.03 35.91 -13.10
N ALA A 16 -2.59 35.34 -12.04
CA ALA A 16 -2.32 33.95 -11.70
C ALA A 16 -2.84 33.06 -12.83
N SER A 17 -1.93 32.63 -13.71
CA SER A 17 -2.22 31.66 -14.76
C SER A 17 -2.57 30.33 -14.07
N CYS A 18 -3.87 30.03 -13.93
CA CYS A 18 -4.33 28.70 -13.54
C CYS A 18 -4.01 27.73 -14.68
N ALA A 19 -2.85 27.08 -14.64
CA ALA A 19 -2.58 25.96 -15.55
C ALA A 19 -3.71 24.93 -15.44
N PRO A 20 -4.30 24.48 -16.57
CA PRO A 20 -5.41 23.52 -16.53
C PRO A 20 -4.94 22.23 -15.84
N ASN A 21 -5.71 21.74 -14.88
CA ASN A 21 -5.41 20.49 -14.17
C ASN A 21 -5.39 19.33 -15.20
N LYS A 22 -4.20 18.78 -15.47
CA LYS A 22 -4.00 17.70 -16.46
C LYS A 22 -4.81 16.43 -16.17
N TYR A 23 -5.29 16.28 -14.93
CA TYR A 23 -6.14 15.15 -14.48
C TYR A 23 -7.63 15.51 -14.36
N ALA A 24 -8.09 16.66 -14.85
CA ALA A 24 -9.48 17.09 -14.71
C ALA A 24 -10.48 16.09 -15.29
N ALA A 25 -10.19 15.49 -16.44
CA ALA A 25 -11.03 14.48 -17.08
C ALA A 25 -11.14 13.21 -16.21
N THR A 26 -10.03 12.71 -15.68
CA THR A 26 -9.97 11.54 -14.80
C THR A 26 -10.70 11.80 -13.48
N ASN A 27 -10.50 12.97 -12.88
CA ASN A 27 -11.18 13.36 -11.65
C ASN A 27 -12.72 13.45 -11.86
N LYS A 28 -13.16 13.90 -13.04
CA LYS A 28 -14.60 13.88 -13.39
C LYS A 28 -15.12 12.45 -13.56
N ALA A 29 -14.36 11.57 -14.20
CA ALA A 29 -14.69 10.15 -14.36
C ALA A 29 -14.78 9.44 -13.00
N TYR A 30 -13.81 9.66 -12.09
CA TYR A 30 -13.81 9.14 -10.73
C TYR A 30 -15.11 9.54 -9.97
N LYS A 31 -15.45 10.84 -9.96
CA LYS A 31 -16.67 11.32 -9.31
C LYS A 31 -17.94 10.69 -9.89
N LYS A 32 -17.99 10.50 -11.23
CA LYS A 32 -19.12 9.82 -11.90
C LYS A 32 -19.22 8.36 -11.47
N GLN A 33 -18.10 7.65 -11.36
CA GLN A 33 -18.06 6.25 -10.93
C GLN A 33 -18.51 6.09 -9.47
N VAL A 34 -18.02 6.93 -8.55
CA VAL A 34 -18.47 6.94 -7.14
C VAL A 34 -19.98 7.18 -7.06
N LYS A 35 -20.51 8.12 -7.87
CA LYS A 35 -21.96 8.37 -7.92
C LYS A 35 -22.74 7.15 -8.44
N SER A 36 -22.20 6.41 -9.42
CA SER A 36 -22.85 5.18 -9.90
C SER A 36 -22.86 4.07 -8.84
N PHE A 37 -21.77 3.91 -8.07
CA PHE A 37 -21.75 2.98 -6.93
C PHE A 37 -22.77 3.35 -5.86
N ALA A 38 -22.89 4.64 -5.52
CA ALA A 38 -23.90 5.11 -4.57
C ALA A 38 -25.34 4.83 -5.07
N LYS A 39 -25.58 4.86 -6.38
CA LYS A 39 -26.86 4.45 -6.97
C LYS A 39 -27.10 2.95 -6.79
N LEU A 40 -26.13 2.10 -7.13
CA LEU A 40 -26.23 0.64 -6.98
C LEU A 40 -26.51 0.24 -5.52
N LEU A 41 -25.85 0.90 -4.56
CA LEU A 41 -26.04 0.64 -3.13
C LEU A 41 -27.49 0.97 -2.63
N ARG A 42 -28.25 1.76 -3.38
CA ARG A 42 -29.65 2.07 -3.06
C ARG A 42 -30.63 1.07 -3.67
N GLU A 43 -30.20 0.30 -4.68
CA GLU A 43 -31.01 -0.72 -5.34
C GLU A 43 -30.97 -2.01 -4.51
N TYR A 44 -31.75 -2.04 -3.44
CA TYR A 44 -31.84 -3.22 -2.58
C TYR A 44 -33.30 -3.75 -2.59
N PRO A 45 -33.54 -5.06 -2.53
CA PRO A 45 -32.53 -6.13 -2.60
C PRO A 45 -31.99 -6.31 -4.01
N VAL A 46 -30.78 -6.88 -4.10
CA VAL A 46 -30.25 -7.38 -5.38
C VAL A 46 -31.25 -8.38 -5.92
N LYS A 47 -31.75 -8.14 -7.14
CA LYS A 47 -32.70 -9.06 -7.80
C LYS A 47 -31.96 -10.34 -8.15
N ASP A 48 -32.08 -11.35 -7.31
CA ASP A 48 -31.63 -12.70 -7.59
C ASP A 48 -32.77 -13.70 -7.49
N SER A 49 -32.54 -14.94 -7.93
CA SER A 49 -33.52 -16.02 -7.92
C SER A 49 -33.80 -16.57 -6.52
N PHE A 50 -33.15 -16.08 -5.49
CA PHE A 50 -33.30 -16.53 -4.11
C PHE A 50 -34.24 -15.65 -3.28
N THR A 51 -34.49 -14.42 -3.71
CA THR A 51 -35.37 -13.51 -2.99
C THR A 51 -36.83 -13.91 -3.22
N THR A 52 -37.41 -14.59 -2.24
CA THR A 52 -38.86 -14.71 -2.11
C THR A 52 -39.44 -13.32 -1.87
N ALA A 53 -40.63 -13.03 -2.43
CA ALA A 53 -41.28 -11.73 -2.43
C ALA A 53 -41.77 -11.29 -1.04
N THR A 54 -40.89 -11.21 -0.06
CA THR A 54 -41.17 -10.61 1.24
C THR A 54 -40.86 -9.12 1.20
N PRO A 55 -41.61 -8.26 1.93
CA PRO A 55 -41.27 -6.86 2.06
C PRO A 55 -39.81 -6.73 2.56
N TRP A 56 -39.02 -5.94 1.87
CA TRP A 56 -37.65 -5.66 2.32
C TRP A 56 -37.63 -4.94 3.67
N VAL A 57 -36.80 -5.40 4.59
CA VAL A 57 -36.56 -4.76 5.88
C VAL A 57 -35.09 -4.40 5.98
N GLY A 58 -34.79 -3.09 5.93
CA GLY A 58 -33.43 -2.56 6.03
C GLY A 58 -32.92 -2.55 7.48
N THR A 59 -31.64 -2.88 7.67
CA THR A 59 -30.95 -2.65 8.93
C THR A 59 -30.20 -1.32 8.87
N THR A 60 -29.99 -0.68 10.03
CA THR A 60 -29.12 0.49 10.21
C THR A 60 -27.75 0.11 10.74
N ASN A 61 -27.48 -1.20 11.00
CA ASN A 61 -26.26 -1.72 11.60
C ASN A 61 -25.27 -2.15 10.51
N PHE A 62 -24.73 -1.19 9.76
CA PHE A 62 -23.72 -1.43 8.73
C PHE A 62 -22.75 -0.25 8.61
N SER A 63 -21.58 -0.50 7.99
CA SER A 63 -20.57 0.52 7.72
C SER A 63 -19.84 0.23 6.41
N MET A 64 -19.03 1.17 5.95
CA MET A 64 -18.08 0.93 4.86
C MET A 64 -17.01 -0.09 5.26
N ARG A 65 -16.33 -0.69 4.27
CA ARG A 65 -15.18 -1.57 4.56
C ARG A 65 -14.14 -0.82 5.39
N LYS A 66 -13.43 -1.54 6.24
CA LYS A 66 -12.31 -1.03 7.02
C LYS A 66 -11.03 -1.75 6.59
N PRO A 67 -10.03 -1.04 6.03
CA PRO A 67 -8.74 -1.66 5.72
C PRO A 67 -8.08 -2.23 6.98
N SER A 68 -7.52 -3.42 6.86
CA SER A 68 -6.81 -4.11 7.94
C SER A 68 -5.35 -4.40 7.62
N LEU A 69 -4.90 -4.07 6.40
CA LEU A 69 -3.56 -4.32 5.89
C LEU A 69 -3.08 -3.14 5.04
N VAL A 70 -1.79 -2.86 5.05
CA VAL A 70 -1.12 -1.95 4.11
C VAL A 70 -0.14 -2.77 3.28
N VAL A 71 -0.22 -2.62 1.96
CA VAL A 71 0.73 -3.21 1.01
C VAL A 71 1.59 -2.12 0.40
N ILE A 72 2.89 -2.21 0.60
CA ILE A 72 3.88 -1.27 0.09
C ILE A 72 4.46 -1.83 -1.21
N HIS A 73 4.56 -0.95 -2.22
CA HIS A 73 5.04 -1.26 -3.55
C HIS A 73 6.17 -0.32 -3.96
N HIS A 74 6.93 -0.69 -4.99
CA HIS A 74 7.63 0.26 -5.82
C HIS A 74 7.07 0.20 -7.26
N THR A 75 7.11 1.33 -7.96
CA THR A 75 6.44 1.48 -9.25
C THR A 75 7.09 0.75 -10.41
N ALA A 76 8.40 0.46 -10.32
CA ALA A 76 9.24 -0.04 -11.42
C ALA A 76 9.13 0.84 -12.69
N GLN A 77 8.95 2.16 -12.50
CA GLN A 77 8.85 3.16 -13.55
C GLN A 77 9.93 4.24 -13.38
N LYS A 78 10.20 5.00 -14.43
CA LYS A 78 11.28 5.99 -14.44
C LYS A 78 10.88 7.33 -13.82
N ALA A 79 9.58 7.62 -13.78
CA ALA A 79 9.06 8.89 -13.28
C ALA A 79 7.66 8.73 -12.67
N CYS A 80 7.39 9.54 -11.65
CA CYS A 80 6.11 9.58 -10.95
C CYS A 80 4.93 9.82 -11.90
N ASP A 81 5.06 10.71 -12.88
CA ASP A 81 4.03 11.01 -13.87
C ASP A 81 3.64 9.79 -14.72
N GLU A 82 4.56 8.86 -14.98
CA GLU A 82 4.26 7.61 -15.68
C GLU A 82 3.34 6.73 -14.83
N THR A 83 3.60 6.65 -13.54
CA THR A 83 2.76 5.92 -12.57
C THR A 83 1.37 6.53 -12.48
N LEU A 84 1.29 7.84 -12.28
CA LEU A 84 0.01 8.55 -12.21
C LEU A 84 -0.80 8.34 -13.49
N ARG A 85 -0.14 8.42 -14.65
CA ARG A 85 -0.78 8.14 -15.95
C ARG A 85 -1.28 6.68 -16.02
N THR A 86 -0.46 5.71 -15.64
CA THR A 86 -0.82 4.29 -15.64
C THR A 86 -2.09 4.05 -14.85
N PHE A 87 -2.21 4.63 -13.65
CA PHE A 87 -3.37 4.45 -12.78
C PHE A 87 -4.63 5.24 -13.20
N THR A 88 -4.49 6.14 -14.17
CA THR A 88 -5.65 6.87 -14.74
C THR A 88 -6.19 6.26 -16.03
N LEU A 89 -5.51 5.26 -16.60
CA LEU A 89 -5.91 4.61 -17.86
C LEU A 89 -6.76 3.36 -17.60
N PRO A 90 -8.04 3.31 -18.05
CA PRO A 90 -8.91 2.15 -17.80
C PRO A 90 -8.34 0.82 -18.31
N ARG A 91 -7.57 0.85 -19.41
CA ARG A 91 -6.98 -0.36 -20.03
C ARG A 91 -5.95 -1.07 -19.14
N THR A 92 -5.33 -0.37 -18.19
CA THR A 92 -4.31 -0.97 -17.31
C THR A 92 -4.93 -1.82 -16.20
N ALA A 93 -6.18 -1.54 -15.85
CA ALA A 93 -6.96 -2.21 -14.81
C ALA A 93 -6.24 -2.27 -13.45
N VAL A 94 -5.25 -1.40 -13.20
CA VAL A 94 -4.51 -1.28 -11.95
C VAL A 94 -4.73 0.10 -11.31
N SER A 95 -4.67 0.14 -9.99
CA SER A 95 -4.78 1.37 -9.21
C SER A 95 -4.14 1.18 -7.84
N SER A 96 -3.70 2.28 -7.22
CA SER A 96 -3.28 2.34 -5.83
C SER A 96 -4.02 3.43 -5.09
N HIS A 97 -4.01 3.40 -3.76
CA HIS A 97 -4.61 4.46 -2.95
C HIS A 97 -3.71 5.69 -2.89
N TYR A 98 -2.41 5.46 -2.75
CA TYR A 98 -1.39 6.52 -2.67
C TYR A 98 -0.26 6.26 -3.66
N VAL A 99 0.30 7.34 -4.19
CA VAL A 99 1.56 7.37 -4.93
C VAL A 99 2.47 8.41 -4.29
N ILE A 100 3.72 8.04 -3.99
CA ILE A 100 4.74 8.91 -3.40
C ILE A 100 5.83 9.12 -4.46
N CYS A 101 6.00 10.35 -4.92
CA CYS A 101 7.05 10.72 -5.88
C CYS A 101 8.43 10.80 -5.22
N LYS A 102 9.51 10.90 -6.00
CA LYS A 102 10.91 10.96 -5.48
C LYS A 102 11.19 12.14 -4.55
N ASP A 103 10.51 13.26 -4.77
CA ASP A 103 10.58 14.45 -3.93
C ASP A 103 9.69 14.39 -2.68
N GLY A 104 9.07 13.24 -2.40
CA GLY A 104 8.15 13.06 -1.29
C GLY A 104 6.72 13.56 -1.55
N THR A 105 6.42 14.14 -2.71
CA THR A 105 5.06 14.56 -3.05
C THR A 105 4.11 13.37 -3.01
N VAL A 106 2.99 13.51 -2.30
CA VAL A 106 1.97 12.46 -2.12
C VAL A 106 0.75 12.75 -2.99
N HIS A 107 0.36 11.78 -3.79
CA HIS A 107 -0.90 11.77 -4.51
C HIS A 107 -1.85 10.75 -3.89
N HIS A 108 -2.96 11.22 -3.27
CA HIS A 108 -4.05 10.37 -2.79
C HIS A 108 -5.02 10.13 -3.94
N MET A 109 -4.93 8.99 -4.61
CA MET A 109 -5.63 8.70 -5.85
C MET A 109 -6.99 8.02 -5.68
N LEU A 110 -7.15 7.26 -4.60
CA LEU A 110 -8.37 6.49 -4.33
C LEU A 110 -8.71 6.59 -2.84
N ASN A 111 -9.99 6.80 -2.53
CA ASN A 111 -10.45 6.78 -1.15
C ASN A 111 -10.18 5.42 -0.50
N ASP A 112 -9.64 5.40 0.72
CA ASP A 112 -9.20 4.20 1.45
C ASP A 112 -10.32 3.17 1.67
N LEU A 113 -11.57 3.60 1.66
CA LEU A 113 -12.74 2.74 1.83
C LEU A 113 -13.17 2.06 0.53
N LEU A 114 -12.56 2.39 -0.61
CA LEU A 114 -12.80 1.75 -1.90
C LEU A 114 -11.75 0.64 -2.14
N ARG A 115 -12.10 -0.31 -2.98
CA ARG A 115 -11.22 -1.42 -3.36
C ARG A 115 -10.27 -0.97 -4.47
N GLY A 116 -8.97 -0.86 -4.16
CA GLY A 116 -7.90 -0.65 -5.15
C GLY A 116 -7.52 -1.96 -5.87
N HIS A 117 -6.86 -1.85 -7.02
CA HIS A 117 -6.38 -3.00 -7.81
C HIS A 117 -4.84 -3.00 -7.84
N HIS A 118 -4.20 -3.32 -6.72
CA HIS A 118 -2.73 -3.30 -6.56
C HIS A 118 -2.12 -4.65 -6.14
N ALA A 119 -2.87 -5.50 -5.42
CA ALA A 119 -2.33 -6.74 -4.87
C ALA A 119 -2.32 -7.90 -5.88
N GLY A 120 -3.25 -7.90 -6.86
CA GLY A 120 -3.43 -9.00 -7.82
C GLY A 120 -3.73 -10.32 -7.11
N VAL A 121 -3.31 -11.43 -7.71
CA VAL A 121 -3.38 -12.76 -7.06
C VAL A 121 -2.35 -12.80 -5.93
N SER A 122 -2.82 -12.86 -4.70
CA SER A 122 -1.99 -12.69 -3.51
C SER A 122 -2.58 -13.43 -2.31
N LYS A 123 -1.73 -13.68 -1.29
CA LYS A 123 -2.14 -14.32 -0.04
C LYS A 123 -1.25 -13.82 1.11
N TRP A 124 -1.86 -13.53 2.26
CA TRP A 124 -1.17 -13.25 3.50
C TRP A 124 -1.92 -13.90 4.66
N GLY A 125 -1.27 -14.79 5.39
CA GLY A 125 -1.94 -15.63 6.37
C GLY A 125 -3.08 -16.43 5.75
N GLY A 126 -4.30 -16.23 6.22
CA GLY A 126 -5.52 -16.84 5.69
C GLY A 126 -6.23 -16.02 4.60
N ALA A 127 -5.85 -14.75 4.37
CA ALA A 127 -6.52 -13.84 3.46
C ALA A 127 -6.01 -13.98 2.01
N THR A 128 -6.91 -14.00 1.02
CA THR A 128 -6.59 -14.16 -0.41
C THR A 128 -7.05 -13.00 -1.29
N ASP A 129 -8.11 -12.28 -0.94
CA ASP A 129 -8.53 -11.05 -1.65
C ASP A 129 -8.00 -9.81 -0.93
N LEU A 130 -6.68 -9.58 -1.07
CA LEU A 130 -6.03 -8.47 -0.37
C LEU A 130 -6.40 -7.11 -0.96
N ASN A 131 -6.85 -7.02 -2.19
CA ASN A 131 -7.43 -5.78 -2.73
C ASN A 131 -8.64 -5.29 -1.92
N SER A 132 -9.42 -6.21 -1.35
CA SER A 132 -10.60 -5.87 -0.55
C SER A 132 -10.29 -5.50 0.89
N SER A 133 -9.13 -5.91 1.42
CA SER A 133 -8.76 -5.73 2.83
C SER A 133 -7.59 -4.78 3.06
N SER A 134 -6.93 -4.29 2.00
CA SER A 134 -5.73 -3.47 2.12
C SER A 134 -5.84 -2.06 1.52
N VAL A 135 -4.88 -1.23 1.91
CA VAL A 135 -4.52 0.02 1.25
C VAL A 135 -3.18 -0.21 0.55
N GLY A 136 -3.10 0.08 -0.76
CA GLY A 136 -1.86 0.03 -1.53
C GLY A 136 -1.18 1.39 -1.56
N ILE A 137 0.15 1.40 -1.37
CA ILE A 137 0.99 2.59 -1.47
C ILE A 137 2.12 2.29 -2.45
N GLU A 138 2.16 3.05 -3.52
CA GLU A 138 3.22 2.98 -4.54
C GLU A 138 4.27 4.06 -4.28
N ILE A 139 5.53 3.69 -4.34
CA ILE A 139 6.66 4.60 -4.16
C ILE A 139 7.45 4.65 -5.46
N ASP A 140 7.62 5.86 -6.02
CA ASP A 140 8.34 6.06 -7.28
C ASP A 140 9.80 5.61 -7.16
N ASN A 141 10.12 4.50 -7.82
CA ASN A 141 11.42 3.85 -7.77
C ASN A 141 11.53 2.88 -8.96
N ASP A 142 12.67 2.84 -9.62
CA ASP A 142 12.92 2.01 -10.80
C ASP A 142 13.09 0.50 -10.49
N GLY A 143 13.10 0.14 -9.20
CA GLY A 143 13.28 -1.23 -8.71
C GLY A 143 14.70 -1.57 -8.29
N TYR A 144 15.68 -0.68 -8.49
CA TYR A 144 17.09 -0.92 -8.19
C TYR A 144 17.69 0.12 -7.25
N GLU A 145 17.24 1.35 -7.31
CA GLU A 145 17.74 2.47 -6.53
C GLU A 145 17.30 2.42 -5.06
N LYS A 146 17.96 3.22 -4.22
CA LYS A 146 17.53 3.46 -2.84
C LYS A 146 16.34 4.41 -2.83
N PHE A 147 15.52 4.29 -1.79
CA PHE A 147 14.41 5.22 -1.54
C PHE A 147 14.95 6.51 -0.92
N THR A 148 14.41 7.66 -1.33
CA THR A 148 14.86 8.95 -0.81
C THR A 148 14.35 9.18 0.62
N PRO A 149 15.05 9.99 1.45
CA PRO A 149 14.54 10.38 2.77
C PRO A 149 13.16 11.03 2.71
N ASP A 150 12.89 11.85 1.69
CA ASP A 150 11.60 12.52 1.52
C ASP A 150 10.47 11.52 1.24
N GLN A 151 10.74 10.47 0.43
CA GLN A 151 9.79 9.37 0.22
C GLN A 151 9.47 8.64 1.53
N ILE A 152 10.49 8.30 2.31
CA ILE A 152 10.30 7.58 3.57
C ILE A 152 9.58 8.43 4.62
N ASN A 153 9.88 9.72 4.72
CA ASN A 153 9.17 10.64 5.62
C ASN A 153 7.68 10.76 5.25
N SER A 154 7.38 10.89 3.96
CA SER A 154 6.00 10.93 3.47
C SER A 154 5.28 9.61 3.71
N LEU A 155 5.96 8.47 3.47
CA LEU A 155 5.43 7.14 3.76
C LEU A 155 5.09 6.99 5.25
N LEU A 156 6.02 7.30 6.15
CA LEU A 156 5.79 7.22 7.60
C LEU A 156 4.61 8.06 8.06
N THR A 157 4.41 9.24 7.45
CA THR A 157 3.25 10.10 7.72
C THR A 157 1.93 9.41 7.32
N ILE A 158 1.86 8.81 6.13
CA ILE A 158 0.69 8.06 5.64
C ILE A 158 0.45 6.84 6.54
N LEU A 159 1.49 6.05 6.83
CA LEU A 159 1.37 4.85 7.66
C LEU A 159 0.85 5.19 9.07
N GLY A 160 1.34 6.28 9.66
CA GLY A 160 0.86 6.77 10.96
C GLY A 160 -0.61 7.17 10.93
N HIS A 161 -1.06 7.82 9.85
CA HIS A 161 -2.47 8.13 9.64
C HIS A 161 -3.31 6.86 9.52
N LEU A 162 -2.97 5.95 8.62
CA LEU A 162 -3.71 4.71 8.37
C LEU A 162 -3.79 3.81 9.61
N LYS A 163 -2.67 3.66 10.34
CA LYS A 163 -2.62 2.87 11.56
C LYS A 163 -3.62 3.38 12.61
N ARG A 164 -3.66 4.69 12.84
CA ARG A 164 -4.60 5.31 13.80
C ARG A 164 -6.05 5.29 13.30
N ALA A 165 -6.28 5.67 12.03
CA ALA A 165 -7.63 5.79 11.48
C ALA A 165 -8.35 4.44 11.41
N TYR A 166 -7.61 3.37 11.08
CA TYR A 166 -8.18 2.04 10.86
C TYR A 166 -7.77 1.01 11.89
N ASN A 167 -6.98 1.39 12.89
CA ASN A 167 -6.45 0.47 13.93
C ASN A 167 -5.75 -0.75 13.30
N ILE A 168 -4.85 -0.50 12.32
CA ILE A 168 -4.14 -1.57 11.61
C ILE A 168 -3.07 -2.15 12.55
N PRO A 169 -3.06 -3.47 12.79
CA PRO A 169 -2.04 -4.12 13.61
C PRO A 169 -0.63 -3.93 13.06
N GLN A 170 0.38 -3.89 13.93
CA GLN A 170 1.78 -3.73 13.52
C GLN A 170 2.24 -4.79 12.51
N ALA A 171 1.79 -6.03 12.66
CA ALA A 171 2.10 -7.14 11.77
C ALA A 171 1.59 -6.95 10.32
N ASN A 172 0.67 -6.00 10.10
CA ASN A 172 -0.09 -5.88 8.86
C ASN A 172 0.43 -4.75 7.95
N PHE A 173 1.72 -4.40 8.04
CA PHE A 173 2.43 -3.55 7.09
C PHE A 173 3.45 -4.42 6.35
N VAL A 174 3.15 -4.74 5.09
CA VAL A 174 3.86 -5.76 4.30
C VAL A 174 4.21 -5.25 2.91
N GLY A 175 5.14 -5.92 2.24
CA GLY A 175 5.48 -5.66 0.86
C GLY A 175 4.64 -6.50 -0.13
N HIS A 176 4.58 -6.08 -1.38
CA HIS A 176 3.95 -6.87 -2.43
C HIS A 176 4.67 -8.22 -2.63
N ALA A 177 6.01 -8.24 -2.48
CA ALA A 177 6.78 -9.47 -2.51
C ALA A 177 6.35 -10.46 -1.42
N ASP A 178 5.97 -9.98 -0.22
CA ASP A 178 5.55 -10.82 0.89
C ASP A 178 4.25 -11.57 0.59
N ILE A 179 3.28 -10.85 -0.01
CA ILE A 179 1.95 -11.38 -0.30
C ILE A 179 1.84 -12.14 -1.62
N ALA A 180 2.86 -12.03 -2.48
CA ALA A 180 2.87 -12.65 -3.82
C ALA A 180 4.22 -13.31 -4.15
N PRO A 181 4.70 -14.26 -3.32
CA PRO A 181 5.99 -14.93 -3.49
C PRO A 181 6.19 -15.51 -4.88
N GLY A 182 7.34 -15.20 -5.50
CA GLY A 182 7.71 -15.67 -6.84
C GLY A 182 7.04 -14.93 -7.98
N ARG A 183 6.00 -14.13 -7.73
CA ARG A 183 5.33 -13.28 -8.72
C ARG A 183 5.80 -11.83 -8.64
N LYS A 184 6.15 -11.37 -7.44
CA LYS A 184 6.52 -9.98 -7.15
C LYS A 184 7.79 -9.90 -6.33
N VAL A 185 8.50 -8.77 -6.51
CA VAL A 185 9.77 -8.48 -5.82
C VAL A 185 9.78 -7.06 -5.20
N ASP A 186 8.65 -6.37 -5.29
CA ASP A 186 8.48 -5.00 -4.78
C ASP A 186 7.94 -4.98 -3.33
N PRO A 187 8.39 -4.01 -2.50
CA PRO A 187 9.48 -3.10 -2.75
C PRO A 187 10.82 -3.85 -2.79
N ASN A 188 11.81 -3.28 -3.52
CA ASN A 188 13.11 -3.91 -3.69
C ASN A 188 13.87 -4.03 -2.35
N ARG A 189 14.93 -4.83 -2.33
CA ARG A 189 15.73 -5.13 -1.13
C ARG A 189 16.41 -3.92 -0.46
N ASN A 190 16.41 -2.74 -1.11
CA ASN A 190 16.93 -1.50 -0.51
C ASN A 190 15.87 -0.77 0.33
N PHE A 191 14.66 -1.32 0.43
CA PHE A 191 13.59 -0.68 1.21
C PHE A 191 13.89 -0.80 2.71
N PRO A 192 13.76 0.30 3.49
CA PRO A 192 14.23 0.36 4.88
C PRO A 192 13.25 -0.26 5.89
N TRP A 193 12.97 -1.55 5.76
CA TRP A 193 12.01 -2.27 6.63
C TRP A 193 12.32 -2.16 8.11
N GLU A 194 13.61 -2.23 8.50
CA GLU A 194 14.03 -2.09 9.89
C GLU A 194 13.64 -0.71 10.47
N GLU A 195 13.80 0.35 9.69
CA GLU A 195 13.42 1.71 10.11
C GLU A 195 11.91 1.81 10.33
N LEU A 196 11.10 1.25 9.42
CA LEU A 196 9.65 1.21 9.56
C LEU A 196 9.23 0.43 10.81
N ALA A 197 9.84 -0.71 11.06
CA ALA A 197 9.54 -1.55 12.21
C ALA A 197 9.86 -0.84 13.54
N LYS A 198 10.96 -0.08 13.62
CA LYS A 198 11.30 0.79 14.78
C LYS A 198 10.25 1.87 15.04
N LYS A 199 9.47 2.25 14.01
CA LYS A 199 8.34 3.20 14.13
C LYS A 199 6.98 2.49 14.34
N GLY A 200 6.97 1.15 14.47
CA GLY A 200 5.78 0.34 14.73
C GLY A 200 5.01 -0.05 13.47
N PHE A 201 5.65 -0.09 12.30
CA PHE A 201 5.09 -0.52 11.04
C PHE A 201 5.81 -1.78 10.54
N GLY A 202 5.22 -2.94 10.73
CA GLY A 202 5.87 -4.24 10.57
C GLY A 202 6.72 -4.62 11.79
N TYR A 203 7.25 -5.82 11.78
CA TYR A 203 8.21 -6.29 12.77
C TYR A 203 9.60 -6.39 12.17
N TRP A 204 10.62 -6.29 13.02
CA TRP A 204 12.00 -6.60 12.69
C TRP A 204 12.55 -7.57 13.74
N TYR A 205 13.57 -8.32 13.37
CA TYR A 205 14.18 -9.34 14.23
C TYR A 205 15.24 -8.77 15.16
N ASP A 206 15.45 -9.47 16.28
CA ASP A 206 16.62 -9.36 17.15
C ASP A 206 17.17 -10.75 17.42
N THR A 207 18.39 -11.03 16.93
CA THR A 207 19.00 -12.36 17.05
C THR A 207 20.05 -12.46 18.17
N THR A 208 20.22 -11.42 19.00
CA THR A 208 21.29 -11.34 20.02
C THR A 208 21.20 -12.44 21.07
N SER A 209 19.99 -12.86 21.43
CA SER A 209 19.76 -13.90 22.47
C SER A 209 18.95 -15.10 21.94
N VAL A 210 18.79 -15.22 20.63
CA VAL A 210 17.94 -16.29 20.06
C VAL A 210 18.67 -17.63 20.12
N GLN A 211 18.07 -18.56 20.83
CA GLN A 211 18.36 -19.99 20.74
C GLN A 211 17.33 -20.66 19.83
N VAL A 212 17.81 -21.30 18.78
CA VAL A 212 16.96 -22.04 17.85
C VAL A 212 16.72 -23.43 18.43
N PRO A 213 15.46 -23.86 18.62
CA PRO A 213 15.16 -25.21 19.09
C PRO A 213 15.65 -26.27 18.08
N ASP A 214 16.08 -27.44 18.57
CA ASP A 214 16.60 -28.54 17.72
C ASP A 214 15.59 -29.00 16.67
N ASN A 215 14.28 -28.93 16.98
CA ASN A 215 13.19 -29.30 16.09
C ASN A 215 12.58 -28.10 15.35
N PHE A 216 13.28 -26.97 15.24
CA PHE A 216 12.78 -25.77 14.58
C PHE A 216 12.50 -26.02 13.10
N ASN A 217 11.30 -25.66 12.67
CA ASN A 217 10.89 -25.78 11.28
C ASN A 217 10.75 -24.37 10.64
N ALA A 218 11.71 -23.98 9.83
CA ALA A 218 11.76 -22.69 9.16
C ALA A 218 10.55 -22.46 8.22
N ILE A 219 10.04 -23.49 7.56
CA ILE A 219 8.87 -23.37 6.67
C ILE A 219 7.59 -23.12 7.45
N GLN A 220 7.44 -23.79 8.61
CA GLN A 220 6.33 -23.48 9.51
C GLN A 220 6.44 -22.05 10.09
N ALA A 221 7.63 -21.57 10.39
CA ALA A 221 7.83 -20.19 10.81
C ALA A 221 7.40 -19.20 9.72
N LEU A 222 7.78 -19.41 8.46
CA LEU A 222 7.31 -18.59 7.32
C LEU A 222 5.78 -18.58 7.23
N ARG A 223 5.14 -19.73 7.41
CA ARG A 223 3.67 -19.84 7.41
C ARG A 223 3.02 -19.03 8.55
N ILE A 224 3.59 -19.09 9.75
CA ILE A 224 3.09 -18.37 10.93
C ILE A 224 3.23 -16.87 10.74
N ILE A 225 4.34 -16.41 10.15
CA ILE A 225 4.56 -15.00 9.80
C ILE A 225 3.50 -14.51 8.79
N GLY A 226 3.02 -15.38 7.89
CA GLY A 226 1.96 -15.06 6.94
C GLY A 226 2.26 -15.45 5.49
N TYR A 227 3.48 -15.89 5.17
CA TYR A 227 3.87 -16.24 3.80
C TYR A 227 3.06 -17.43 3.23
N ASN A 228 2.74 -17.33 1.95
CA ASN A 228 2.21 -18.48 1.22
C ASN A 228 3.34 -19.48 0.91
N ILE A 229 3.32 -20.62 1.59
CA ILE A 229 4.34 -21.68 1.47
C ILE A 229 4.00 -22.74 0.41
N ALA A 230 3.01 -22.54 -0.46
CA ALA A 230 2.69 -23.47 -1.54
C ALA A 230 3.90 -23.72 -2.48
N ASN A 231 4.80 -22.72 -2.58
CA ASN A 231 6.13 -22.87 -3.14
C ASN A 231 7.14 -22.34 -2.12
N GLU A 232 7.78 -23.24 -1.37
CA GLU A 232 8.70 -22.92 -0.30
C GLU A 232 9.88 -22.05 -0.75
N LYS A 233 10.46 -22.36 -1.92
CA LYS A 233 11.60 -21.62 -2.48
C LYS A 233 11.22 -20.14 -2.74
N ASN A 234 10.02 -19.90 -3.25
CA ASN A 234 9.54 -18.53 -3.47
C ASN A 234 9.24 -17.81 -2.16
N ALA A 235 8.67 -18.50 -1.17
CA ALA A 235 8.44 -17.94 0.16
C ALA A 235 9.76 -17.55 0.85
N ILE A 236 10.78 -18.40 0.77
CA ILE A 236 12.14 -18.12 1.29
C ILE A 236 12.73 -16.87 0.61
N GLN A 237 12.61 -16.77 -0.71
CA GLN A 237 13.12 -15.61 -1.44
C GLN A 237 12.42 -14.31 -1.01
N SER A 238 11.08 -14.31 -0.90
CA SER A 238 10.32 -13.14 -0.45
C SER A 238 10.69 -12.72 0.97
N TYR A 239 10.77 -13.67 1.89
CA TYR A 239 11.26 -13.43 3.24
C TYR A 239 12.65 -12.77 3.23
N LYS A 240 13.58 -13.27 2.39
CA LYS A 240 14.93 -12.71 2.30
C LYS A 240 14.96 -11.31 1.69
N ILE A 241 14.13 -11.01 0.71
CA ILE A 241 13.97 -9.66 0.16
C ILE A 241 13.57 -8.68 1.27
N HIS A 242 12.67 -9.07 2.15
CA HIS A 242 12.18 -8.24 3.25
C HIS A 242 13.19 -8.12 4.39
N PHE A 243 13.63 -9.26 4.96
CA PHE A 243 14.33 -9.31 6.25
C PHE A 243 15.84 -9.45 6.14
N VAL A 244 16.36 -10.12 5.11
CA VAL A 244 17.81 -10.36 4.96
C VAL A 244 18.47 -9.34 4.03
N GLN A 245 17.78 -8.99 2.94
CA GLN A 245 18.13 -7.96 1.97
C GLN A 245 19.45 -8.18 1.19
N GLN A 246 20.53 -8.57 1.85
CA GLN A 246 21.85 -8.83 1.22
C GLN A 246 21.90 -10.19 0.52
N ASP A 247 21.15 -11.17 1.00
CA ASP A 247 20.99 -12.49 0.40
C ASP A 247 19.54 -12.71 -0.02
N THR A 248 19.31 -12.93 -1.30
CA THR A 248 17.98 -13.24 -1.87
C THR A 248 17.94 -14.65 -2.47
N THR A 249 18.84 -15.54 -2.05
CA THR A 249 18.82 -16.95 -2.45
C THR A 249 17.57 -17.67 -1.89
N LYS A 250 17.26 -18.82 -2.48
CA LYS A 250 16.09 -19.63 -2.07
C LYS A 250 16.48 -20.74 -1.08
N VAL A 251 17.48 -20.50 -0.24
CA VAL A 251 18.04 -21.49 0.70
C VAL A 251 18.03 -20.91 2.11
N ILE A 252 17.54 -21.68 3.08
CA ILE A 252 17.59 -21.35 4.50
C ILE A 252 18.98 -21.62 5.05
N THR A 253 19.60 -20.63 5.67
CA THR A 253 20.89 -20.72 6.38
C THR A 253 20.68 -20.82 7.89
N GLY A 254 21.74 -21.09 8.67
CA GLY A 254 21.68 -21.04 10.14
C GLY A 254 21.33 -19.64 10.67
N ALA A 255 21.75 -18.57 9.97
CA ALA A 255 21.36 -17.20 10.31
C ALA A 255 19.85 -16.98 10.09
N ASP A 256 19.31 -17.48 8.97
CA ASP A 256 17.87 -17.40 8.70
C ASP A 256 17.03 -18.11 9.77
N GLN A 257 17.49 -19.25 10.27
CA GLN A 257 16.79 -19.97 11.35
C GLN A 257 16.66 -19.12 12.63
N LYS A 258 17.72 -18.38 13.01
CA LYS A 258 17.65 -17.45 14.14
C LYS A 258 16.67 -16.32 13.91
N ILE A 259 16.71 -15.69 12.73
CA ILE A 259 15.80 -14.62 12.33
C ILE A 259 14.35 -15.11 12.35
N LEU A 260 14.08 -16.23 11.71
CA LEU A 260 12.74 -16.82 11.62
C LEU A 260 12.21 -17.27 12.99
N SER A 261 13.09 -17.76 13.86
CA SER A 261 12.72 -18.15 15.24
C SER A 261 12.25 -16.95 16.06
N ASP A 262 12.92 -15.79 15.93
CA ASP A 262 12.50 -14.55 16.58
C ASP A 262 11.22 -13.98 15.98
N LEU A 263 11.16 -13.86 14.65
CA LEU A 263 9.99 -13.34 13.95
C LEU A 263 8.74 -14.19 14.23
N MET A 264 8.86 -15.52 14.22
CA MET A 264 7.73 -16.40 14.51
C MET A 264 7.08 -16.08 15.86
N LYS A 265 7.87 -15.78 16.89
CA LYS A 265 7.35 -15.39 18.23
C LYS A 265 6.62 -14.05 18.21
N LYS A 266 7.05 -13.12 17.35
CA LYS A 266 6.43 -11.77 17.23
C LYS A 266 5.11 -11.80 16.44
N TYR A 267 4.93 -12.82 15.58
CA TYR A 267 3.74 -12.98 14.75
C TYR A 267 2.71 -13.98 15.34
N GLN A 268 3.03 -14.67 16.45
CA GLN A 268 2.09 -15.50 17.23
C GLN A 268 1.18 -14.64 18.11
#